data_20cc8f276f55e4b7e917ab2a646b3428
#
_entry.id   20cc8f276f55e4b7e917ab2a646b3428
#
_cell.length_a   1.000
_cell.length_b   1.000
_cell.length_c   1.000
_cell.angle_alpha   90.00
_cell.angle_beta   90.00
_cell.angle_gamma   90.00
#
_symmetry.space_group_name_H-M   'P 1'
#
loop_
_entity.id
_entity.type
_entity.pdbx_description
1 polymer ?
#
loop_
_entity_poly.entity_id
_entity_poly.type
_entity_poly.pdbx_seq_one_letter_code
_entity_poly.pdbx_strand_id
1 'polypeptide(L)'
;CRSTSHSKAPFDRLRATVLFGIRANQIPLDALPSLRAVAAMAGSDNQLERRGLLFVLSSPSGAGKSTLSRMLLEADPQIALSVSYTTRPPRPGEIDGVHYHFTDVPTFKAMAANGEFLEWAHVFGHRYGTPKEPVEAELAAGRDVLFDIDWQGAQQLYQEAGPDVVRVFILPPSIEELERRLHARAQDSDAVIDERMARAKSEIGHWDGYDYVLINDDVDRCFAQVRQILTAERLKRRRQKGLIGFVRDL
;
A
#
# COMPACT_ATOMS: atom_id res chain seq x y z
N CYS A 1 -23.49 25.54 -44.96
CA CYS A 1 -22.23 26.17 -45.42
C CYS A 1 -21.42 26.64 -44.26
N ARG A 2 -20.17 26.20 -44.24
CA ARG A 2 -19.00 26.58 -43.44
C ARG A 2 -18.64 25.61 -42.32
N SER A 3 -17.64 24.85 -42.64
CA SER A 3 -16.73 24.05 -41.84
C SER A 3 -16.12 24.83 -40.68
N THR A 4 -16.14 24.25 -39.46
CA THR A 4 -15.27 24.67 -38.38
C THR A 4 -14.30 23.53 -38.06
N SER A 5 -13.04 23.81 -38.41
CA SER A 5 -11.87 23.01 -38.13
C SER A 5 -11.64 22.91 -36.61
N HIS A 6 -11.55 21.70 -36.09
CA HIS A 6 -11.08 21.45 -34.73
C HIS A 6 -9.57 21.55 -34.69
N SER A 7 -9.09 22.59 -34.04
CA SER A 7 -7.69 22.76 -33.64
C SER A 7 -7.30 21.72 -32.64
N LYS A 8 -6.36 20.83 -32.99
CA LYS A 8 -5.68 19.95 -32.04
C LYS A 8 -4.76 20.78 -31.16
N ALA A 9 -4.92 20.62 -29.86
CA ALA A 9 -4.09 21.24 -28.82
C ALA A 9 -2.63 20.74 -28.89
N PRO A 10 -1.65 21.58 -28.51
CA PRO A 10 -0.23 21.26 -28.60
C PRO A 10 0.28 20.55 -27.35
N PHE A 11 0.23 19.23 -27.33
CA PHE A 11 0.83 18.41 -26.24
C PHE A 11 2.15 17.73 -26.64
N ASP A 12 2.70 18.07 -27.81
CA ASP A 12 3.87 17.36 -28.38
C ASP A 12 5.22 18.12 -28.29
N ARG A 13 5.35 19.14 -27.45
CA ARG A 13 6.61 19.93 -27.39
C ARG A 13 7.35 19.93 -26.04
N LEU A 14 7.08 19.02 -25.12
CA LEU A 14 7.76 18.99 -23.80
C LEU A 14 8.50 17.69 -23.47
N ARG A 15 8.93 16.93 -24.48
CA ARG A 15 9.76 15.72 -24.28
C ARG A 15 11.17 15.77 -24.83
N ALA A 16 11.71 16.93 -25.15
CA ALA A 16 13.02 17.02 -25.78
C ALA A 16 13.93 18.11 -25.22
N THR A 17 14.02 18.31 -23.93
CA THR A 17 15.06 19.22 -23.40
C THR A 17 15.41 18.90 -21.95
N VAL A 18 15.92 17.75 -21.63
CA VAL A 18 16.88 17.52 -20.54
C VAL A 18 17.68 16.25 -20.84
N LEU A 19 18.64 16.35 -21.72
CA LEU A 19 19.77 15.44 -21.78
C LEU A 19 21.00 16.25 -22.18
N PHE A 20 21.78 16.57 -21.18
CA PHE A 20 23.19 16.94 -21.24
C PHE A 20 23.79 17.16 -22.64
N GLY A 21 24.06 18.41 -23.00
CA GLY A 21 25.17 18.93 -23.83
C GLY A 21 25.74 18.14 -25.02
N ILE A 22 25.12 17.06 -25.48
CA ILE A 22 25.52 16.28 -26.63
C ILE A 22 24.68 16.77 -27.82
N ARG A 23 25.32 17.40 -28.78
CA ARG A 23 24.68 17.84 -30.04
C ARG A 23 23.98 16.64 -30.70
N ALA A 24 22.68 16.73 -30.87
CA ALA A 24 21.78 15.67 -31.38
C ALA A 24 22.08 15.18 -32.80
N ASN A 25 23.22 15.55 -33.41
CA ASN A 25 23.50 15.34 -34.83
C ASN A 25 24.59 14.31 -35.14
N GLN A 26 24.94 13.40 -34.19
CA GLN A 26 26.03 12.45 -34.44
C GLN A 26 25.78 11.00 -34.05
N ILE A 27 24.55 10.62 -33.70
CA ILE A 27 24.24 9.20 -33.49
C ILE A 27 23.40 8.72 -34.69
N PRO A 28 23.92 7.82 -35.53
CA PRO A 28 23.13 7.20 -36.60
C PRO A 28 21.93 6.48 -36.00
N LEU A 29 20.75 6.59 -36.64
CA LEU A 29 19.48 5.99 -36.14
C LEU A 29 19.55 4.47 -35.99
N ASP A 30 20.42 3.80 -36.68
CA ASP A 30 20.73 2.38 -36.66
C ASP A 30 21.62 1.95 -35.48
N ALA A 31 22.27 2.92 -34.80
CA ALA A 31 23.05 2.69 -33.61
C ALA A 31 22.21 2.78 -32.29
N LEU A 32 20.94 3.17 -32.38
CA LEU A 32 20.05 3.17 -31.22
C LEU A 32 19.56 1.74 -30.97
N PRO A 33 19.76 1.18 -29.77
CA PRO A 33 19.21 -0.12 -29.44
C PRO A 33 17.70 -0.09 -29.58
N SER A 34 17.12 -1.14 -30.17
CA SER A 34 15.66 -1.25 -30.32
C SER A 34 14.98 -1.10 -28.96
N LEU A 35 13.76 -0.56 -28.95
CA LEU A 35 12.95 -0.48 -27.71
C LEU A 35 12.86 -1.82 -26.94
N ARG A 36 12.94 -2.95 -27.68
CA ARG A 36 13.06 -4.30 -27.10
C ARG A 36 14.43 -4.53 -26.44
N ALA A 37 15.52 -4.03 -27.02
CA ALA A 37 16.85 -4.15 -26.44
C ALA A 37 17.01 -3.23 -25.21
N VAL A 38 16.43 -2.04 -25.24
CA VAL A 38 16.37 -1.13 -24.09
C VAL A 38 15.50 -1.72 -22.98
N ALA A 39 14.36 -2.35 -23.31
CA ALA A 39 13.54 -3.08 -22.35
C ALA A 39 14.24 -4.34 -21.81
N ALA A 40 15.03 -5.04 -22.64
CA ALA A 40 15.84 -6.18 -22.22
C ALA A 40 17.03 -5.75 -21.35
N MET A 41 17.63 -4.57 -21.62
CA MET A 41 18.68 -3.99 -20.78
C MET A 41 18.11 -3.42 -19.46
N ALA A 42 16.85 -2.95 -19.45
CA ALA A 42 16.13 -2.63 -18.23
C ALA A 42 15.68 -3.89 -17.46
N GLY A 43 15.67 -5.05 -18.12
CA GLY A 43 15.24 -6.34 -17.53
C GLY A 43 16.37 -7.20 -16.95
N SER A 44 17.65 -6.79 -17.02
CA SER A 44 18.69 -7.35 -16.16
C SER A 44 18.74 -6.56 -14.87
N ASP A 45 17.60 -6.50 -14.18
CA ASP A 45 17.56 -6.11 -12.79
C ASP A 45 18.35 -7.18 -12.02
N ASN A 46 19.59 -6.85 -11.71
CA ASN A 46 20.44 -7.60 -10.78
C ASN A 46 19.88 -7.38 -9.37
N GLN A 47 18.55 -7.50 -9.24
CA GLN A 47 17.88 -7.42 -7.96
C GLN A 47 18.24 -8.67 -7.19
N LEU A 48 19.08 -8.48 -6.18
CA LEU A 48 19.38 -9.52 -5.23
C LEU A 48 18.07 -10.07 -4.67
N GLU A 49 18.02 -11.40 -4.56
CA GLU A 49 16.88 -12.06 -3.92
C GLU A 49 16.61 -11.42 -2.56
N ARG A 50 15.39 -10.98 -2.33
CA ARG A 50 15.00 -10.33 -1.08
C ARG A 50 13.86 -11.08 -0.39
N ARG A 51 13.73 -10.87 0.91
CA ARG A 51 12.51 -11.16 1.65
C ARG A 51 11.54 -10.00 1.45
N GLY A 52 10.26 -10.29 1.26
CA GLY A 52 9.20 -9.30 1.27
C GLY A 52 9.07 -8.60 2.62
N LEU A 53 8.19 -7.59 2.70
CA LEU A 53 7.88 -6.89 3.93
C LEU A 53 6.37 -6.79 4.15
N LEU A 54 5.97 -6.60 5.41
CA LEU A 54 4.61 -6.31 5.82
C LEU A 54 4.43 -4.80 5.86
N PHE A 55 3.71 -4.25 4.89
CA PHE A 55 3.51 -2.80 4.77
C PHE A 55 2.16 -2.42 5.35
N VAL A 56 2.16 -1.81 6.51
CA VAL A 56 0.94 -1.44 7.25
C VAL A 56 0.61 0.01 6.99
N LEU A 57 -0.58 0.25 6.47
CA LEU A 57 -1.19 1.57 6.43
C LEU A 57 -2.29 1.64 7.48
N SER A 58 -2.19 2.59 8.40
CA SER A 58 -3.24 2.91 9.36
C SER A 58 -3.59 4.38 9.34
N SER A 59 -4.80 4.70 9.67
CA SER A 59 -5.27 6.09 9.71
C SER A 59 -6.60 6.19 10.45
N PRO A 60 -6.97 7.35 10.93
CA PRO A 60 -8.36 7.60 11.31
C PRO A 60 -9.29 7.48 10.09
N SER A 61 -10.54 7.12 10.35
CA SER A 61 -11.57 7.03 9.31
C SER A 61 -11.68 8.36 8.56
N GLY A 62 -11.62 8.33 7.23
CA GLY A 62 -11.70 9.55 6.40
C GLY A 62 -10.36 10.18 6.00
N ALA A 63 -9.22 9.75 6.56
CA ALA A 63 -7.91 10.32 6.21
C ALA A 63 -7.34 9.90 4.84
N GLY A 64 -7.99 8.94 4.12
CA GLY A 64 -7.61 8.57 2.75
C GLY A 64 -6.86 7.25 2.61
N LYS A 65 -6.77 6.43 3.67
CA LYS A 65 -6.08 5.14 3.67
C LYS A 65 -6.46 4.24 2.49
N SER A 66 -7.74 3.94 2.32
CA SER A 66 -8.22 3.04 1.25
C SER A 66 -7.93 3.56 -0.17
N THR A 67 -7.86 4.88 -0.37
CA THR A 67 -7.43 5.47 -1.64
C THR A 67 -5.97 5.19 -1.90
N LEU A 68 -5.11 5.44 -0.90
CA LEU A 68 -3.66 5.19 -1.00
C LEU A 68 -3.35 3.70 -1.15
N SER A 69 -4.07 2.82 -0.42
CA SER A 69 -3.94 1.36 -0.55
C SER A 69 -4.25 0.89 -1.97
N ARG A 70 -5.36 1.35 -2.54
CA ARG A 70 -5.75 1.02 -3.92
C ARG A 70 -4.72 1.52 -4.93
N MET A 71 -4.29 2.79 -4.83
CA MET A 71 -3.27 3.36 -5.71
C MET A 71 -1.95 2.57 -5.64
N LEU A 72 -1.58 2.09 -4.46
CA LEU A 72 -0.36 1.31 -4.26
C LEU A 72 -0.45 -0.06 -4.93
N LEU A 73 -1.56 -0.77 -4.77
CA LEU A 73 -1.81 -2.07 -5.41
C LEU A 73 -1.89 -1.96 -6.94
N GLU A 74 -2.48 -0.88 -7.47
CA GLU A 74 -2.54 -0.62 -8.91
C GLU A 74 -1.16 -0.29 -9.51
N ALA A 75 -0.30 0.38 -8.74
CA ALA A 75 0.99 0.87 -9.21
C ALA A 75 2.14 -0.15 -9.09
N ASP A 76 2.01 -1.17 -8.23
CA ASP A 76 3.11 -2.09 -7.93
C ASP A 76 2.61 -3.55 -7.82
N PRO A 77 2.85 -4.38 -8.86
CA PRO A 77 2.42 -5.78 -8.88
C PRO A 77 3.19 -6.68 -7.92
N GLN A 78 4.24 -6.19 -7.26
CA GLN A 78 4.97 -6.94 -6.23
C GLN A 78 4.33 -6.83 -4.84
N ILE A 79 3.17 -6.17 -4.75
CA ILE A 79 2.42 -6.02 -3.50
C ILE A 79 1.14 -6.85 -3.60
N ALA A 80 0.92 -7.73 -2.64
CA ALA A 80 -0.34 -8.42 -2.42
C ALA A 80 -1.13 -7.73 -1.31
N LEU A 81 -2.46 -7.70 -1.39
CA LEU A 81 -3.30 -7.29 -0.28
C LEU A 81 -3.47 -8.47 0.68
N SER A 82 -3.34 -8.24 1.98
CA SER A 82 -3.72 -9.25 2.97
C SER A 82 -5.23 -9.48 2.95
N VAL A 83 -5.66 -10.74 2.80
CA VAL A 83 -7.07 -11.13 2.86
C VAL A 83 -7.34 -11.72 4.24
N SER A 84 -8.08 -10.97 5.07
CA SER A 84 -8.38 -11.37 6.45
C SER A 84 -9.60 -12.30 6.51
N TYR A 85 -9.64 -13.15 7.51
CA TYR A 85 -10.87 -13.83 7.95
C TYR A 85 -11.76 -12.85 8.69
N THR A 86 -13.09 -13.00 8.52
CA THR A 86 -14.06 -12.21 9.29
C THR A 86 -15.30 -13.03 9.65
N THR A 87 -15.85 -12.74 10.84
CA THR A 87 -17.16 -13.29 11.27
C THR A 87 -18.33 -12.38 10.91
N ARG A 88 -18.07 -11.29 10.18
CA ARG A 88 -19.09 -10.42 9.62
C ARG A 88 -19.71 -11.10 8.39
N PRO A 89 -21.04 -11.05 8.23
CA PRO A 89 -21.67 -11.48 6.98
C PRO A 89 -21.16 -10.66 5.78
N PRO A 90 -21.05 -11.28 4.59
CA PRO A 90 -20.67 -10.55 3.38
C PRO A 90 -21.67 -9.45 3.04
N ARG A 91 -21.18 -8.32 2.56
CA ARG A 91 -22.00 -7.24 1.99
C ARG A 91 -22.27 -7.51 0.51
N PRO A 92 -23.31 -6.89 -0.08
CA PRO A 92 -23.55 -6.97 -1.51
C PRO A 92 -22.28 -6.60 -2.31
N GLY A 93 -21.86 -7.49 -3.21
CA GLY A 93 -20.69 -7.32 -4.05
C GLY A 93 -19.36 -7.80 -3.42
N GLU A 94 -19.33 -8.22 -2.17
CA GLU A 94 -18.15 -8.85 -1.58
C GLU A 94 -18.06 -10.33 -2.01
N ILE A 95 -16.85 -10.78 -2.30
CA ILE A 95 -16.54 -12.13 -2.78
C ILE A 95 -15.62 -12.79 -1.76
N ASP A 96 -15.99 -14.02 -1.35
CA ASP A 96 -15.19 -14.84 -0.44
C ASP A 96 -13.83 -15.17 -1.05
N GLY A 97 -12.78 -15.12 -0.24
CA GLY A 97 -11.40 -15.33 -0.66
C GLY A 97 -10.76 -14.17 -1.44
N VAL A 98 -11.53 -13.14 -1.77
CA VAL A 98 -11.05 -11.94 -2.48
C VAL A 98 -11.04 -10.72 -1.56
N HIS A 99 -12.18 -10.42 -0.95
CA HIS A 99 -12.31 -9.28 -0.04
C HIS A 99 -12.04 -9.70 1.41
N TYR A 100 -12.60 -10.85 1.81
CA TYR A 100 -12.42 -11.51 3.09
C TYR A 100 -12.60 -13.02 2.90
N HIS A 101 -12.09 -13.81 3.85
CA HIS A 101 -12.54 -15.16 4.11
C HIS A 101 -13.67 -15.10 5.13
N PHE A 102 -14.92 -15.33 4.69
CA PHE A 102 -16.06 -15.26 5.60
C PHE A 102 -16.19 -16.58 6.37
N THR A 103 -16.26 -16.48 7.70
CA THR A 103 -16.32 -17.66 8.60
C THR A 103 -17.27 -17.42 9.76
N ASP A 104 -17.58 -18.48 10.50
CA ASP A 104 -18.37 -18.37 11.72
C ASP A 104 -17.50 -18.12 12.96
N VAL A 105 -18.14 -17.75 14.07
CA VAL A 105 -17.46 -17.44 15.32
C VAL A 105 -16.74 -18.66 15.94
N PRO A 106 -17.31 -19.88 15.97
CA PRO A 106 -16.62 -21.07 16.43
C PRO A 106 -15.34 -21.38 15.67
N THR A 107 -15.40 -21.37 14.33
CA THR A 107 -14.25 -21.61 13.46
C THR A 107 -13.16 -20.56 13.68
N PHE A 108 -13.54 -19.27 13.70
CA PHE A 108 -12.58 -18.19 13.97
C PHE A 108 -11.87 -18.36 15.30
N LYS A 109 -12.62 -18.72 16.36
CA LYS A 109 -12.03 -18.94 17.70
C LYS A 109 -11.07 -20.12 17.72
N ALA A 110 -11.38 -21.20 16.99
CA ALA A 110 -10.48 -22.35 16.86
C ALA A 110 -9.17 -21.94 16.18
N MET A 111 -9.23 -21.22 15.06
CA MET A 111 -8.06 -20.69 14.37
C MET A 111 -7.22 -19.78 15.28
N ALA A 112 -7.85 -18.87 16.00
CA ALA A 112 -7.15 -18.00 16.95
C ALA A 112 -6.46 -18.78 18.07
N ALA A 113 -7.14 -19.79 18.65
CA ALA A 113 -6.58 -20.65 19.68
C ALA A 113 -5.40 -21.49 19.18
N ASN A 114 -5.42 -21.91 17.91
CA ASN A 114 -4.33 -22.64 17.26
C ASN A 114 -3.17 -21.72 16.85
N GLY A 115 -3.27 -20.39 17.04
CA GLY A 115 -2.23 -19.44 16.66
C GLY A 115 -2.05 -19.29 15.15
N GLU A 116 -3.11 -19.50 14.35
CA GLU A 116 -3.10 -19.42 12.88
C GLU A 116 -3.10 -17.98 12.35
N PHE A 117 -3.38 -16.97 13.19
CA PHE A 117 -3.39 -15.57 12.81
C PHE A 117 -2.09 -14.85 13.21
N LEU A 118 -1.64 -13.94 12.35
CA LEU A 118 -0.60 -12.96 12.65
C LEU A 118 -1.11 -11.88 13.61
N GLU A 119 -2.33 -11.44 13.38
CA GLU A 119 -3.07 -10.49 14.22
C GLU A 119 -4.55 -10.84 14.14
N TRP A 120 -5.29 -10.50 15.18
CA TRP A 120 -6.75 -10.52 15.13
C TRP A 120 -7.33 -9.52 16.13
N ALA A 121 -8.50 -8.96 15.79
CA ALA A 121 -9.19 -7.98 16.59
C ALA A 121 -10.71 -8.20 16.60
N HIS A 122 -11.36 -7.68 17.64
CA HIS A 122 -12.81 -7.61 17.74
C HIS A 122 -13.25 -6.17 17.46
N VAL A 123 -13.87 -5.96 16.30
CA VAL A 123 -14.23 -4.64 15.80
C VAL A 123 -15.72 -4.64 15.44
N PHE A 124 -16.52 -3.73 16.00
CA PHE A 124 -17.96 -3.59 15.73
C PHE A 124 -18.76 -4.90 15.90
N GLY A 125 -18.50 -5.67 16.93
CA GLY A 125 -19.21 -6.92 17.19
C GLY A 125 -18.75 -8.12 16.34
N HIS A 126 -17.81 -7.92 15.42
CA HIS A 126 -17.26 -8.95 14.54
C HIS A 126 -15.76 -9.15 14.79
N ARG A 127 -15.26 -10.32 14.40
CA ARG A 127 -13.84 -10.64 14.46
C ARG A 127 -13.21 -10.51 13.09
N TYR A 128 -11.97 -10.06 13.09
CA TYR A 128 -11.11 -9.96 11.91
C TYR A 128 -9.75 -10.52 12.26
N GLY A 129 -9.13 -11.27 11.37
CA GLY A 129 -7.78 -11.82 11.62
C GLY A 129 -7.09 -12.22 10.35
N THR A 130 -5.80 -11.93 10.26
CA THR A 130 -4.98 -12.21 9.09
C THR A 130 -4.23 -13.54 9.25
N PRO A 131 -4.42 -14.53 8.35
CA PRO A 131 -3.76 -15.82 8.44
C PRO A 131 -2.25 -15.72 8.23
N LYS A 132 -1.47 -16.52 8.99
CA LYS A 132 0.01 -16.53 8.92
C LYS A 132 0.54 -17.11 7.61
N GLU A 133 0.03 -18.27 7.23
CA GLU A 133 0.60 -19.09 6.15
C GLU A 133 0.63 -18.37 4.79
N PRO A 134 -0.48 -17.79 4.27
CA PRO A 134 -0.45 -17.08 2.99
C PRO A 134 0.48 -15.87 3.00
N VAL A 135 0.53 -15.14 4.12
CA VAL A 135 1.40 -13.98 4.27
C VAL A 135 2.87 -14.40 4.25
N GLU A 136 3.25 -15.44 4.97
CA GLU A 136 4.62 -15.95 4.99
C GLU A 136 5.06 -16.46 3.60
N ALA A 137 4.15 -17.09 2.86
CA ALA A 137 4.42 -17.52 1.48
C ALA A 137 4.76 -16.32 0.57
N GLU A 138 4.01 -15.21 0.68
CA GLU A 138 4.31 -13.99 -0.05
C GLU A 138 5.69 -13.40 0.31
N LEU A 139 5.98 -13.29 1.61
CA LEU A 139 7.27 -12.77 2.09
C LEU A 139 8.44 -13.63 1.63
N ALA A 140 8.28 -14.96 1.69
CA ALA A 140 9.31 -15.91 1.25
C ALA A 140 9.59 -15.79 -0.25
N ALA A 141 8.55 -15.53 -1.05
CA ALA A 141 8.65 -15.27 -2.49
C ALA A 141 9.18 -13.87 -2.84
N GLY A 142 9.52 -13.05 -1.86
CA GLY A 142 10.03 -11.69 -2.09
C GLY A 142 8.96 -10.66 -2.38
N ARG A 143 7.68 -11.00 -2.29
CA ARG A 143 6.56 -10.07 -2.45
C ARG A 143 6.18 -9.42 -1.13
N ASP A 144 5.75 -8.16 -1.20
CA ASP A 144 5.30 -7.43 -0.03
C ASP A 144 3.81 -7.67 0.21
N VAL A 145 3.39 -7.57 1.46
CA VAL A 145 1.97 -7.70 1.81
C VAL A 145 1.49 -6.39 2.43
N LEU A 146 0.49 -5.78 1.81
CA LEU A 146 -0.17 -4.58 2.29
C LEU A 146 -1.26 -4.94 3.30
N PHE A 147 -1.22 -4.29 4.45
CA PHE A 147 -2.22 -4.38 5.52
C PHE A 147 -3.00 -3.08 5.63
N ASP A 148 -4.30 -3.13 5.41
CA ASP A 148 -5.26 -2.05 5.67
C ASP A 148 -5.97 -2.33 7.01
N ILE A 149 -5.27 -2.12 8.13
CA ILE A 149 -5.72 -2.47 9.48
C ILE A 149 -5.71 -1.26 10.41
N ASP A 150 -6.39 -1.41 11.56
CA ASP A 150 -6.37 -0.39 12.61
C ASP A 150 -5.09 -0.47 13.47
N TRP A 151 -4.98 0.44 14.45
CA TRP A 151 -3.81 0.51 15.32
C TRP A 151 -3.63 -0.75 16.20
N GLN A 152 -4.72 -1.43 16.59
CA GLN A 152 -4.67 -2.64 17.43
C GLN A 152 -4.03 -3.79 16.63
N GLY A 153 -4.50 -4.01 15.40
CA GLY A 153 -3.92 -4.99 14.49
C GLY A 153 -2.46 -4.66 14.14
N ALA A 154 -2.16 -3.38 13.89
CA ALA A 154 -0.79 -2.92 13.62
C ALA A 154 0.17 -3.21 14.79
N GLN A 155 -0.28 -3.02 16.03
CA GLN A 155 0.50 -3.31 17.22
C GLN A 155 0.76 -4.82 17.40
N GLN A 156 -0.27 -5.65 17.23
CA GLN A 156 -0.12 -7.11 17.31
C GLN A 156 0.81 -7.63 16.22
N LEU A 157 0.62 -7.17 14.98
CA LEU A 157 1.48 -7.55 13.86
C LEU A 157 2.95 -7.20 14.12
N TYR A 158 3.20 -6.04 14.72
CA TYR A 158 4.56 -5.64 15.10
C TYR A 158 5.15 -6.52 16.20
N GLN A 159 4.35 -6.96 17.16
CA GLN A 159 4.80 -7.89 18.21
C GLN A 159 5.16 -9.27 17.66
N GLU A 160 4.37 -9.77 16.69
CA GLU A 160 4.57 -11.09 16.09
C GLU A 160 5.68 -11.14 15.04
N ALA A 161 5.78 -10.11 14.19
CA ALA A 161 6.63 -10.11 13.00
C ALA A 161 7.48 -8.83 12.85
N GLY A 162 7.80 -8.14 13.94
CA GLY A 162 8.42 -6.81 13.97
C GLY A 162 9.55 -6.55 12.97
N PRO A 163 10.54 -7.47 12.78
CA PRO A 163 11.60 -7.26 11.81
C PRO A 163 11.12 -7.07 10.36
N ASP A 164 10.00 -7.68 10.00
CA ASP A 164 9.43 -7.61 8.65
C ASP A 164 8.41 -6.47 8.50
N VAL A 165 7.92 -5.89 9.60
CA VAL A 165 6.86 -4.87 9.60
C VAL A 165 7.42 -3.48 9.33
N VAL A 166 6.69 -2.72 8.53
CA VAL A 166 6.85 -1.28 8.28
C VAL A 166 5.50 -0.62 8.47
N ARG A 167 5.40 0.28 9.44
CA ARG A 167 4.13 0.91 9.83
C ARG A 167 4.11 2.38 9.42
N VAL A 168 3.10 2.75 8.64
CA VAL A 168 2.87 4.11 8.18
C VAL A 168 1.51 4.60 8.68
N PHE A 169 1.50 5.69 9.40
CA PHE A 169 0.28 6.34 9.86
C PHE A 169 -0.06 7.52 8.96
N ILE A 170 -1.31 7.59 8.49
CA ILE A 170 -1.79 8.67 7.63
C ILE A 170 -2.69 9.59 8.43
N LEU A 171 -2.27 10.83 8.59
CA LEU A 171 -3.04 11.90 9.24
C LEU A 171 -3.82 12.73 8.22
N PRO A 172 -5.01 13.22 8.56
CA PRO A 172 -5.62 14.32 7.82
C PRO A 172 -4.86 15.63 8.06
N PRO A 173 -4.99 16.63 7.19
CA PRO A 173 -4.32 17.94 7.41
C PRO A 173 -4.91 18.72 8.57
N SER A 174 -6.18 18.51 8.89
CA SER A 174 -6.86 19.06 10.07
C SER A 174 -8.08 18.23 10.46
N ILE A 175 -8.62 18.50 11.65
CA ILE A 175 -9.86 17.86 12.13
C ILE A 175 -11.06 18.32 11.32
N GLU A 176 -11.12 19.60 10.96
CA GLU A 176 -12.19 20.20 10.15
C GLU A 176 -12.22 19.57 8.75
N GLU A 177 -11.06 19.34 8.15
CA GLU A 177 -10.97 18.68 6.85
C GLU A 177 -11.38 17.21 6.95
N LEU A 178 -11.07 16.52 8.04
CA LEU A 178 -11.52 15.16 8.29
C LEU A 178 -13.05 15.08 8.37
N GLU A 179 -13.65 15.97 9.15
CA GLU A 179 -15.12 16.09 9.28
C GLU A 179 -15.78 16.37 7.92
N ARG A 180 -15.25 17.33 7.17
CA ARG A 180 -15.71 17.63 5.80
C ARG A 180 -15.66 16.38 4.89
N ARG A 181 -14.58 15.58 4.97
CA ARG A 181 -14.42 14.34 4.17
C ARG A 181 -15.42 13.27 4.58
N LEU A 182 -15.74 13.16 5.88
CA LEU A 182 -16.75 12.22 6.37
C LEU A 182 -18.14 12.61 5.87
N HIS A 183 -18.53 13.88 5.97
CA HIS A 183 -19.79 14.39 5.42
C HIS A 183 -19.89 14.21 3.90
N ALA A 184 -18.83 14.47 3.15
CA ALA A 184 -18.83 14.37 1.69
C ALA A 184 -19.06 12.95 1.15
N ARG A 185 -18.87 11.91 1.95
CA ARG A 185 -19.19 10.52 1.57
C ARG A 185 -20.69 10.23 1.52
N ALA A 186 -21.54 11.13 2.04
CA ALA A 186 -23.01 11.18 1.92
C ALA A 186 -23.77 9.85 2.21
N GLN A 187 -23.17 8.93 2.98
CA GLN A 187 -23.75 7.61 3.26
C GLN A 187 -24.18 7.44 4.73
N ASP A 188 -23.86 8.42 5.58
CA ASP A 188 -24.03 8.32 7.02
C ASP A 188 -24.90 9.47 7.57
N SER A 189 -25.65 9.20 8.63
CA SER A 189 -26.35 10.24 9.39
C SER A 189 -25.37 11.03 10.26
N ASP A 190 -25.76 12.24 10.68
CA ASP A 190 -24.94 13.09 11.55
C ASP A 190 -24.49 12.37 12.82
N ALA A 191 -25.37 11.58 13.45
CA ALA A 191 -25.02 10.78 14.64
C ALA A 191 -23.91 9.76 14.36
N VAL A 192 -23.87 9.14 13.17
CA VAL A 192 -22.79 8.23 12.76
C VAL A 192 -21.50 8.99 12.49
N ILE A 193 -21.59 10.20 11.95
CA ILE A 193 -20.43 11.07 11.74
C ILE A 193 -19.82 11.49 13.07
N ASP A 194 -20.62 11.89 14.05
CA ASP A 194 -20.18 12.24 15.41
C ASP A 194 -19.43 11.06 16.07
N GLU A 195 -19.97 9.85 15.97
CA GLU A 195 -19.30 8.65 16.49
C GLU A 195 -17.96 8.41 15.78
N ARG A 196 -17.90 8.56 14.46
CA ARG A 196 -16.65 8.42 13.69
C ARG A 196 -15.63 9.49 14.04
N MET A 197 -16.07 10.73 14.28
CA MET A 197 -15.20 11.82 14.70
C MET A 197 -14.61 11.59 16.10
N ALA A 198 -15.45 11.13 17.04
CA ALA A 198 -14.97 10.76 18.38
C ALA A 198 -13.92 9.65 18.31
N ARG A 199 -14.16 8.62 17.49
CA ARG A 199 -13.22 7.53 17.25
C ARG A 199 -11.94 8.00 16.57
N ALA A 200 -12.03 8.85 15.55
CA ALA A 200 -10.88 9.39 14.82
C ALA A 200 -9.92 10.12 15.76
N LYS A 201 -10.41 10.87 16.74
CA LYS A 201 -9.58 11.51 17.77
C LYS A 201 -8.81 10.50 18.60
N SER A 202 -9.46 9.38 18.96
CA SER A 202 -8.79 8.28 19.68
C SER A 202 -7.74 7.59 18.83
N GLU A 203 -8.06 7.30 17.55
CA GLU A 203 -7.15 6.65 16.60
C GLU A 203 -5.90 7.51 16.34
N ILE A 204 -6.08 8.84 16.19
CA ILE A 204 -4.97 9.79 16.03
C ILE A 204 -3.98 9.70 17.21
N GLY A 205 -4.45 9.47 18.44
CA GLY A 205 -3.59 9.37 19.62
C GLY A 205 -2.53 8.25 19.56
N HIS A 206 -2.62 7.32 18.61
CA HIS A 206 -1.68 6.19 18.47
C HIS A 206 -0.57 6.41 17.42
N TRP A 207 -0.45 7.62 16.86
CA TRP A 207 0.50 7.95 15.80
C TRP A 207 1.96 7.69 16.17
N ASP A 208 2.33 7.86 17.42
CA ASP A 208 3.71 7.70 17.96
C ASP A 208 4.18 6.24 17.97
N GLY A 209 3.26 5.28 17.83
CA GLY A 209 3.57 3.87 17.69
C GLY A 209 3.99 3.46 16.26
N TYR A 210 4.14 4.38 15.31
CA TYR A 210 4.42 4.08 13.90
C TYR A 210 5.84 4.49 13.49
N ASP A 211 6.36 3.81 12.46
CA ASP A 211 7.70 4.08 11.93
C ASP A 211 7.74 5.35 11.08
N TYR A 212 6.60 5.66 10.43
CA TYR A 212 6.42 6.84 9.58
C TYR A 212 5.04 7.45 9.81
N VAL A 213 4.99 8.78 9.76
CA VAL A 213 3.73 9.54 9.86
C VAL A 213 3.67 10.51 8.69
N LEU A 214 2.60 10.44 7.91
CA LEU A 214 2.39 11.29 6.73
C LEU A 214 1.10 12.10 6.89
N ILE A 215 1.11 13.34 6.40
CA ILE A 215 -0.07 14.21 6.36
C ILE A 215 -0.65 14.16 4.94
N ASN A 216 -1.88 13.69 4.81
CA ASN A 216 -2.60 13.60 3.53
C ASN A 216 -3.41 14.88 3.27
N ASP A 217 -2.71 15.95 2.95
CA ASP A 217 -3.26 17.21 2.47
C ASP A 217 -3.45 17.21 0.94
N ASP A 218 -2.59 16.48 0.22
CA ASP A 218 -2.65 16.20 -1.20
C ASP A 218 -2.38 14.71 -1.44
N VAL A 219 -3.30 14.03 -2.12
CA VAL A 219 -3.26 12.58 -2.27
C VAL A 219 -2.07 12.10 -3.11
N ASP A 220 -1.72 12.83 -4.17
CA ASP A 220 -0.63 12.42 -5.08
C ASP A 220 0.73 12.61 -4.40
N ARG A 221 0.90 13.69 -3.64
CA ARG A 221 2.09 13.93 -2.83
C ARG A 221 2.23 12.88 -1.73
N CYS A 222 1.16 12.59 -1.01
CA CYS A 222 1.14 11.55 0.03
C CYS A 222 1.45 10.18 -0.56
N PHE A 223 0.87 9.85 -1.71
CA PHE A 223 1.16 8.61 -2.44
C PHE A 223 2.63 8.49 -2.86
N ALA A 224 3.22 9.58 -3.37
CA ALA A 224 4.64 9.61 -3.70
C ALA A 224 5.51 9.32 -2.46
N GLN A 225 5.17 9.88 -1.30
CA GLN A 225 5.88 9.62 -0.04
C GLN A 225 5.73 8.16 0.43
N VAL A 226 4.52 7.59 0.33
CA VAL A 226 4.28 6.16 0.63
C VAL A 226 5.18 5.27 -0.24
N ARG A 227 5.27 5.54 -1.54
CA ARG A 227 6.15 4.81 -2.46
C ARG A 227 7.64 4.96 -2.14
N GLN A 228 8.07 6.16 -1.74
CA GLN A 228 9.45 6.41 -1.32
C GLN A 228 9.81 5.59 -0.08
N ILE A 229 8.94 5.54 0.92
CA ILE A 229 9.11 4.71 2.11
C ILE A 229 9.25 3.25 1.71
N LEU A 230 8.31 2.71 0.93
CA LEU A 230 8.33 1.33 0.49
C LEU A 230 9.62 0.98 -0.25
N THR A 231 10.04 1.85 -1.17
CA THR A 231 11.29 1.66 -1.94
C THR A 231 12.52 1.62 -1.02
N ALA A 232 12.61 2.56 -0.08
CA ALA A 232 13.73 2.60 0.87
C ALA A 232 13.74 1.38 1.80
N GLU A 233 12.56 0.95 2.25
CA GLU A 233 12.43 -0.23 3.11
C GLU A 233 12.82 -1.54 2.41
N ARG A 234 12.52 -1.67 1.13
CA ARG A 234 12.97 -2.81 0.30
C ARG A 234 14.49 -2.91 0.19
N LEU A 235 15.19 -1.79 0.21
CA LEU A 235 16.65 -1.72 0.09
C LEU A 235 17.39 -2.01 1.39
N LYS A 236 16.71 -2.13 2.52
CA LYS A 236 17.39 -2.43 3.79
C LYS A 236 18.16 -3.74 3.70
N ARG A 237 19.45 -3.72 4.11
CA ARG A 237 20.37 -4.87 4.07
C ARG A 237 19.76 -6.16 4.62
N ARG A 238 19.00 -6.07 5.71
CA ARG A 238 18.38 -7.25 6.36
C ARG A 238 17.38 -7.99 5.46
N ARG A 239 16.85 -7.33 4.43
CA ARG A 239 15.89 -7.90 3.48
C ARG A 239 16.58 -8.54 2.26
N GLN A 240 17.84 -8.21 2.01
CA GLN A 240 18.60 -8.65 0.85
C GLN A 240 19.24 -10.04 1.13
N LYS A 241 18.52 -11.13 0.85
CA LYS A 241 19.00 -12.51 1.10
C LYS A 241 20.20 -12.86 0.26
N GLY A 242 20.24 -12.45 -1.00
CA GLY A 242 21.33 -12.73 -1.94
C GLY A 242 22.61 -11.94 -1.70
N LEU A 243 22.59 -10.90 -0.84
CA LEU A 243 23.73 -9.99 -0.68
C LEU A 243 25.00 -10.68 -0.15
N ILE A 244 24.87 -11.66 0.74
CA ILE A 244 26.02 -12.38 1.29
C ILE A 244 26.71 -13.20 0.20
N GLY A 245 25.93 -13.91 -0.65
CA GLY A 245 26.48 -14.64 -1.80
C GLY A 245 27.20 -13.71 -2.75
N PHE A 246 26.51 -12.65 -3.18
CA PHE A 246 27.07 -11.64 -4.08
C PHE A 246 28.41 -11.06 -3.60
N VAL A 247 28.51 -10.67 -2.31
CA VAL A 247 29.75 -10.13 -1.74
C VAL A 247 30.87 -11.16 -1.67
N ARG A 248 30.56 -12.45 -1.48
CA ARG A 248 31.59 -13.52 -1.48
C ARG A 248 32.14 -13.79 -2.87
N ASP A 249 31.36 -13.53 -3.90
CA ASP A 249 31.73 -13.79 -5.30
C ASP A 249 32.46 -12.58 -5.94
N LEU A 250 32.61 -11.45 -5.21
CA LEU A 250 33.44 -10.30 -5.59
C LEU A 250 34.95 -10.56 -5.28
#